data_2d32106172ecde5a680d8c03d4efcaf5
#
_entry.id   2d32106172ecde5a680d8c03d4efcaf5
#
_cell.length_a   1.000
_cell.length_b   1.000
_cell.length_c   1.000
_cell.angle_alpha   90.00
_cell.angle_beta   90.00
_cell.angle_gamma   90.00
#
_symmetry.space_group_name_H-M   'P 1'
#
loop_
_entity.id
_entity.type
_entity.pdbx_description
1 polymer ?
#
loop_
_entity_poly.entity_id
_entity_poly.type
_entity_poly.pdbx_seq_one_letter_code
_entity_poly.pdbx_strand_id
1 'polypeptide(L)'
;MRPFTYERATSAEDALERHNGGAVYLGGGTNLVDLMRLGVEEPGRLVDVAHLPYGEVELRPDGSLVIGAAVSNSDLAADPTVREGHQVLAQAVLMGASGQIRNLATVGGNLLQRTRCSYFQDTAKPCNKRNPGSGCPAREGEHHNLAILGHSPACVATHPSDMAVALAALNASIRIRGRAGERTIPIEDLHRLPGDEPQRDTTLEDGDLITAVEVPALGMPSRYRKVRERASFAFALVSIAAALDVRDGLVHDVRLALGGVAHKPWRAWRAEEALRGAEATEEAFQRAAEAELEAAEPLRDNGYKVPLARNLIVRTLAELAGTGES
;
A
#
# COMPACT_ATOMS: atom_id res chain seq x y z
N MET A 1 4.31 -12.64 -23.76
CA MET A 1 3.28 -13.31 -22.93
C MET A 1 3.19 -14.74 -23.39
N ARG A 2 3.32 -15.72 -22.49
CA ARG A 2 3.15 -17.15 -22.82
C ARG A 2 1.66 -17.51 -22.91
N PRO A 3 1.29 -18.60 -23.61
CA PRO A 3 -0.09 -19.12 -23.56
C PRO A 3 -0.49 -19.51 -22.14
N PHE A 4 -1.74 -19.23 -21.77
CA PHE A 4 -2.32 -19.56 -20.49
C PHE A 4 -3.79 -19.97 -20.68
N THR A 5 -4.33 -20.70 -19.71
CA THR A 5 -5.76 -20.98 -19.61
C THR A 5 -6.43 -19.92 -18.70
N TYR A 6 -7.68 -19.59 -19.03
CA TYR A 6 -8.48 -18.64 -18.24
C TYR A 6 -9.76 -19.35 -17.78
N GLU A 7 -10.00 -19.26 -16.47
CA GLU A 7 -11.19 -19.79 -15.84
C GLU A 7 -11.80 -18.70 -14.96
N ARG A 8 -13.13 -18.69 -14.85
CA ARG A 8 -13.85 -17.78 -13.96
C ARG A 8 -14.35 -18.54 -12.76
N ALA A 9 -14.01 -18.08 -11.56
CA ALA A 9 -14.55 -18.63 -10.32
C ALA A 9 -15.99 -18.13 -10.09
N THR A 10 -16.82 -18.99 -9.53
CA THR A 10 -18.23 -18.70 -9.21
C THR A 10 -18.47 -18.47 -7.73
N SER A 11 -17.55 -18.91 -6.88
CA SER A 11 -17.52 -18.69 -5.42
C SER A 11 -16.10 -18.66 -4.91
N ALA A 12 -15.90 -18.31 -3.64
CA ALA A 12 -14.59 -18.39 -3.01
C ALA A 12 -14.06 -19.82 -2.96
N GLU A 13 -14.92 -20.78 -2.64
CA GLU A 13 -14.59 -22.20 -2.60
C GLU A 13 -14.14 -22.68 -3.99
N ASP A 14 -14.89 -22.33 -5.04
CA ASP A 14 -14.53 -22.65 -6.44
C ASP A 14 -13.19 -22.01 -6.83
N ALA A 15 -12.92 -20.76 -6.35
CA ALA A 15 -11.64 -20.12 -6.58
C ALA A 15 -10.47 -20.86 -5.93
N LEU A 16 -10.63 -21.30 -4.66
CA LEU A 16 -9.62 -22.08 -3.96
C LEU A 16 -9.39 -23.46 -4.60
N GLU A 17 -10.45 -24.12 -5.07
CA GLU A 17 -10.34 -25.40 -5.78
C GLU A 17 -9.59 -25.28 -7.10
N ARG A 18 -9.84 -24.21 -7.85
CA ARG A 18 -9.16 -23.89 -9.12
C ARG A 18 -7.73 -23.42 -8.93
N HIS A 19 -7.41 -22.87 -7.76
CA HIS A 19 -6.04 -22.43 -7.45
C HIS A 19 -5.16 -23.62 -7.10
N ASN A 20 -4.70 -24.31 -8.14
CA ASN A 20 -3.78 -25.43 -8.07
C ASN A 20 -2.78 -25.38 -9.23
N GLY A 21 -1.69 -26.13 -9.13
CA GLY A 21 -0.73 -26.30 -10.23
C GLY A 21 -0.14 -24.98 -10.78
N GLY A 22 0.09 -23.98 -9.93
CA GLY A 22 0.66 -22.69 -10.33
C GLY A 22 -0.36 -21.72 -10.96
N ALA A 23 -1.65 -21.88 -10.67
CA ALA A 23 -2.68 -20.91 -11.03
C ALA A 23 -2.50 -19.61 -10.23
N VAL A 24 -2.91 -18.47 -10.81
CA VAL A 24 -2.85 -17.15 -10.18
C VAL A 24 -4.21 -16.48 -10.24
N TYR A 25 -4.64 -15.86 -9.14
CA TYR A 25 -5.88 -15.09 -9.13
C TYR A 25 -5.76 -13.83 -9.99
N LEU A 26 -6.81 -13.56 -10.77
CA LEU A 26 -6.96 -12.37 -11.58
C LEU A 26 -8.10 -11.52 -11.02
N GLY A 27 -7.77 -10.35 -10.49
CA GLY A 27 -8.74 -9.26 -10.26
C GLY A 27 -8.87 -8.40 -11.52
N GLY A 28 -8.75 -7.09 -11.39
CA GLY A 28 -8.82 -6.18 -12.55
C GLY A 28 -7.67 -6.28 -13.57
N GLY A 29 -6.65 -7.08 -13.31
CA GLY A 29 -5.53 -7.36 -14.23
C GLY A 29 -4.53 -6.22 -14.42
N THR A 30 -4.77 -5.03 -13.87
CA THR A 30 -4.01 -3.80 -14.13
C THR A 30 -2.54 -3.83 -13.67
N ASN A 31 -2.12 -4.84 -12.95
CA ASN A 31 -0.72 -5.12 -12.63
C ASN A 31 -0.26 -6.46 -13.19
N LEU A 32 -1.01 -7.53 -12.95
CA LEU A 32 -0.62 -8.88 -13.39
C LEU A 32 -0.43 -8.95 -14.90
N VAL A 33 -1.37 -8.40 -15.68
CA VAL A 33 -1.28 -8.43 -17.16
C VAL A 33 -0.08 -7.65 -17.67
N ASP A 34 0.29 -6.52 -17.04
CA ASP A 34 1.50 -5.78 -17.39
C ASP A 34 2.76 -6.62 -17.13
N LEU A 35 2.84 -7.29 -15.97
CA LEU A 35 3.96 -8.18 -15.65
C LEU A 35 4.03 -9.39 -16.58
N MET A 36 2.88 -9.92 -17.02
CA MET A 36 2.82 -10.98 -18.03
C MET A 36 3.33 -10.50 -19.41
N ARG A 37 3.00 -9.27 -19.80
CA ARG A 37 3.52 -8.67 -21.05
C ARG A 37 5.03 -8.47 -21.01
N LEU A 38 5.57 -8.13 -19.85
CA LEU A 38 7.02 -7.98 -19.62
C LEU A 38 7.74 -9.34 -19.48
N GLY A 39 7.01 -10.46 -19.36
CA GLY A 39 7.59 -11.77 -19.08
C GLY A 39 8.15 -11.91 -17.65
N VAL A 40 7.72 -11.05 -16.74
CA VAL A 40 8.08 -11.10 -15.31
C VAL A 40 7.26 -12.14 -14.58
N GLU A 41 5.97 -12.23 -14.91
CA GLU A 41 5.04 -13.25 -14.44
C GLU A 41 4.59 -14.10 -15.65
N GLU A 42 4.64 -15.41 -15.49
CA GLU A 42 4.30 -16.34 -16.57
C GLU A 42 3.39 -17.49 -16.08
N PRO A 43 2.21 -17.14 -15.48
CA PRO A 43 1.28 -18.16 -15.00
C PRO A 43 0.73 -18.98 -16.18
N GLY A 44 0.65 -20.28 -16.01
CA GLY A 44 0.00 -21.18 -16.99
C GLY A 44 -1.53 -21.14 -16.90
N ARG A 45 -2.08 -20.64 -15.79
CA ARG A 45 -3.53 -20.54 -15.54
C ARG A 45 -3.88 -19.29 -14.78
N LEU A 46 -4.95 -18.61 -15.20
CA LEU A 46 -5.57 -17.49 -14.50
C LEU A 46 -6.95 -17.91 -13.97
N VAL A 47 -7.22 -17.61 -12.71
CA VAL A 47 -8.52 -17.78 -12.07
C VAL A 47 -9.10 -16.39 -11.81
N ASP A 48 -10.09 -16.00 -12.62
CA ASP A 48 -10.76 -14.70 -12.49
C ASP A 48 -11.67 -14.68 -11.26
N VAL A 49 -11.39 -13.77 -10.34
CA VAL A 49 -12.10 -13.55 -9.07
C VAL A 49 -12.79 -12.18 -9.02
N ALA A 50 -12.71 -11.38 -10.09
CA ALA A 50 -13.25 -10.02 -10.13
C ALA A 50 -14.79 -9.95 -10.01
N HIS A 51 -15.48 -11.07 -10.29
CA HIS A 51 -16.94 -11.17 -10.28
C HIS A 51 -17.50 -11.92 -9.06
N LEU A 52 -16.65 -12.25 -8.11
CA LEU A 52 -17.11 -12.84 -6.85
C LEU A 52 -17.96 -11.83 -6.07
N PRO A 53 -18.84 -12.29 -5.13
CA PRO A 53 -19.77 -11.44 -4.40
C PRO A 53 -19.08 -10.59 -3.32
N TYR A 54 -18.00 -9.91 -3.70
CA TYR A 54 -17.18 -9.01 -2.87
C TYR A 54 -17.08 -7.61 -3.50
N GLY A 55 -18.13 -7.18 -4.21
CA GLY A 55 -18.15 -5.93 -4.97
C GLY A 55 -18.81 -4.74 -4.24
N GLU A 56 -19.04 -4.81 -2.93
CA GLU A 56 -19.77 -3.79 -2.17
C GLU A 56 -18.93 -3.15 -1.08
N VAL A 57 -19.32 -1.90 -0.71
CA VAL A 57 -18.84 -1.17 0.47
C VAL A 57 -19.98 -1.13 1.47
N GLU A 58 -19.79 -1.67 2.66
CA GLU A 58 -20.77 -1.71 3.74
C GLU A 58 -20.32 -0.80 4.89
N LEU A 59 -21.19 0.14 5.28
CA LEU A 59 -21.03 0.92 6.52
C LEU A 59 -21.75 0.19 7.66
N ARG A 60 -21.00 -0.17 8.69
CA ARG A 60 -21.55 -0.79 9.90
C ARG A 60 -22.11 0.24 10.88
N PRO A 61 -22.99 -0.17 11.81
CA PRO A 61 -23.58 0.75 12.80
C PRO A 61 -22.56 1.44 13.72
N ASP A 62 -21.38 0.85 13.92
CA ASP A 62 -20.27 1.41 14.70
C ASP A 62 -19.42 2.41 13.91
N GLY A 63 -19.77 2.70 12.66
CA GLY A 63 -19.03 3.58 11.76
C GLY A 63 -17.83 2.93 11.06
N SER A 64 -17.57 1.64 11.29
CA SER A 64 -16.55 0.89 10.55
C SER A 64 -17.03 0.53 9.14
N LEU A 65 -16.09 0.34 8.22
CA LEU A 65 -16.35 -0.08 6.85
C LEU A 65 -15.93 -1.51 6.61
N VAL A 66 -16.71 -2.25 5.82
CA VAL A 66 -16.27 -3.49 5.15
C VAL A 66 -16.24 -3.23 3.66
N ILE A 67 -15.07 -3.30 3.07
CA ILE A 67 -14.83 -3.04 1.66
C ILE A 67 -14.51 -4.37 0.99
N GLY A 68 -15.37 -4.83 0.11
CA GLY A 68 -15.15 -6.09 -0.62
C GLY A 68 -13.94 -6.01 -1.55
N ALA A 69 -13.20 -7.10 -1.67
CA ALA A 69 -11.96 -7.15 -2.43
C ALA A 69 -12.14 -6.93 -3.94
N ALA A 70 -13.35 -7.17 -4.48
CA ALA A 70 -13.70 -6.96 -5.88
C ALA A 70 -14.23 -5.54 -6.17
N VAL A 71 -14.42 -4.68 -5.16
CA VAL A 71 -14.77 -3.26 -5.36
C VAL A 71 -13.73 -2.60 -6.24
N SER A 72 -14.18 -1.86 -7.28
CA SER A 72 -13.25 -1.11 -8.10
C SER A 72 -12.66 0.08 -7.31
N ASN A 73 -11.44 0.48 -7.63
CA ASN A 73 -10.82 1.64 -7.00
C ASN A 73 -11.64 2.93 -7.28
N SER A 74 -12.32 3.02 -8.43
CA SER A 74 -13.18 4.15 -8.76
C SER A 74 -14.43 4.19 -7.90
N ASP A 75 -15.09 3.04 -7.72
CA ASP A 75 -16.30 2.96 -6.90
C ASP A 75 -15.97 3.23 -5.42
N LEU A 76 -14.86 2.67 -4.91
CA LEU A 76 -14.37 2.96 -3.57
C LEU A 76 -14.13 4.46 -3.35
N ALA A 77 -13.49 5.14 -4.30
CA ALA A 77 -13.20 6.57 -4.19
C ALA A 77 -14.44 7.46 -4.37
N ALA A 78 -15.48 6.96 -5.05
CA ALA A 78 -16.73 7.66 -5.27
C ALA A 78 -17.77 7.43 -4.15
N ASP A 79 -17.60 6.39 -3.35
CA ASP A 79 -18.51 6.02 -2.29
C ASP A 79 -18.70 7.16 -1.27
N PRO A 80 -19.94 7.61 -1.00
CA PRO A 80 -20.20 8.72 -0.08
C PRO A 80 -19.70 8.45 1.33
N THR A 81 -19.82 7.22 1.85
CA THR A 81 -19.44 6.89 3.22
C THR A 81 -17.92 6.91 3.38
N VAL A 82 -17.17 6.50 2.34
CA VAL A 82 -15.71 6.59 2.30
C VAL A 82 -15.26 8.05 2.20
N ARG A 83 -15.92 8.85 1.37
CA ARG A 83 -15.59 10.28 1.18
C ARG A 83 -15.85 11.13 2.41
N GLU A 84 -16.90 10.82 3.16
CA GLU A 84 -17.31 11.57 4.36
C GLU A 84 -16.59 11.09 5.60
N GLY A 85 -16.53 9.78 5.85
CA GLY A 85 -16.01 9.19 7.07
C GLY A 85 -14.51 8.83 7.03
N HIS A 86 -13.94 8.60 5.84
CA HIS A 86 -12.58 8.10 5.65
C HIS A 86 -11.85 8.84 4.52
N GLN A 87 -11.86 10.18 4.57
CA GLN A 87 -11.34 11.05 3.49
C GLN A 87 -9.93 10.70 3.02
N VAL A 88 -9.04 10.34 3.95
CA VAL A 88 -7.66 9.94 3.64
C VAL A 88 -7.62 8.75 2.67
N LEU A 89 -8.57 7.80 2.77
CA LEU A 89 -8.65 6.64 1.88
C LEU A 89 -9.11 7.05 0.48
N ALA A 90 -10.19 7.84 0.38
CA ALA A 90 -10.66 8.35 -0.92
C ALA A 90 -9.56 9.17 -1.63
N GLN A 91 -8.87 10.06 -0.90
CA GLN A 91 -7.78 10.86 -1.43
C GLN A 91 -6.62 9.99 -1.93
N ALA A 92 -6.20 8.98 -1.15
CA ALA A 92 -5.13 8.07 -1.53
C ALA A 92 -5.46 7.31 -2.83
N VAL A 93 -6.66 6.76 -2.92
CA VAL A 93 -7.11 6.03 -4.13
C VAL A 93 -7.14 6.95 -5.35
N LEU A 94 -7.65 8.19 -5.21
CA LEU A 94 -7.68 9.17 -6.30
C LEU A 94 -6.29 9.64 -6.77
N MET A 95 -5.30 9.62 -5.88
CA MET A 95 -3.91 9.93 -6.23
C MET A 95 -3.20 8.79 -6.96
N GLY A 96 -3.75 7.58 -6.94
CA GLY A 96 -3.24 6.40 -7.66
C GLY A 96 -3.73 6.33 -9.10
N ALA A 97 -2.90 5.79 -9.99
CA ALA A 97 -3.21 5.42 -11.37
C ALA A 97 -3.90 6.53 -12.22
N SER A 98 -4.54 6.16 -13.31
CA SER A 98 -5.49 6.98 -14.09
C SER A 98 -6.93 6.57 -13.79
N GLY A 99 -7.91 7.40 -14.20
CA GLY A 99 -9.33 7.06 -14.08
C GLY A 99 -9.67 5.71 -14.71
N GLN A 100 -9.14 5.46 -15.92
CA GLN A 100 -9.38 4.21 -16.66
C GLN A 100 -8.84 2.99 -15.90
N ILE A 101 -7.63 3.11 -15.34
CA ILE A 101 -7.03 2.01 -14.56
C ILE A 101 -7.84 1.80 -13.26
N ARG A 102 -8.26 2.86 -12.57
CA ARG A 102 -9.07 2.74 -11.34
C ARG A 102 -10.42 2.07 -11.57
N ASN A 103 -11.02 2.23 -12.77
CA ASN A 103 -12.27 1.55 -13.12
C ASN A 103 -12.14 0.02 -13.20
N LEU A 104 -10.94 -0.47 -13.47
CA LEU A 104 -10.66 -1.92 -13.58
C LEU A 104 -9.95 -2.48 -12.34
N ALA A 105 -9.07 -1.69 -11.72
CA ALA A 105 -8.30 -2.12 -10.57
C ALA A 105 -9.23 -2.36 -9.38
N THR A 106 -9.10 -3.53 -8.75
CA THR A 106 -9.88 -3.92 -7.57
C THR A 106 -9.10 -3.64 -6.29
N VAL A 107 -9.80 -3.53 -5.16
CA VAL A 107 -9.21 -3.34 -3.83
C VAL A 107 -8.22 -4.45 -3.51
N GLY A 108 -8.61 -5.72 -3.66
CA GLY A 108 -7.71 -6.85 -3.42
C GLY A 108 -6.50 -6.85 -4.35
N GLY A 109 -6.70 -6.58 -5.65
CA GLY A 109 -5.61 -6.47 -6.63
C GLY A 109 -4.67 -5.29 -6.36
N ASN A 110 -5.20 -4.18 -5.83
CA ASN A 110 -4.39 -3.03 -5.45
C ASN A 110 -3.45 -3.34 -4.28
N LEU A 111 -3.91 -4.07 -3.27
CA LEU A 111 -3.08 -4.50 -2.14
C LEU A 111 -1.94 -5.43 -2.59
N LEU A 112 -2.18 -6.26 -3.59
CA LEU A 112 -1.25 -7.27 -4.08
C LEU A 112 -0.41 -6.79 -5.28
N GLN A 113 -0.47 -5.52 -5.65
CA GLN A 113 0.36 -5.00 -6.74
C GLN A 113 1.84 -5.06 -6.38
N ARG A 114 2.66 -5.51 -7.34
CA ARG A 114 4.09 -5.68 -7.15
C ARG A 114 4.86 -4.39 -7.44
N THR A 115 6.08 -4.34 -6.97
CA THR A 115 6.99 -3.18 -7.11
C THR A 115 7.15 -2.70 -8.57
N ARG A 116 7.48 -1.42 -8.74
CA ARG A 116 7.82 -0.79 -10.03
C ARG A 116 9.32 -0.57 -10.21
N CYS A 117 10.14 -1.29 -9.44
CA CYS A 117 11.59 -1.29 -9.63
C CYS A 117 11.94 -1.68 -11.06
N SER A 118 12.73 -0.86 -11.76
CA SER A 118 13.12 -1.08 -13.16
C SER A 118 13.86 -2.40 -13.35
N TYR A 119 14.66 -2.80 -12.38
CA TYR A 119 15.37 -4.09 -12.41
C TYR A 119 14.45 -5.29 -12.20
N PHE A 120 13.36 -5.12 -11.45
CA PHE A 120 12.32 -6.14 -11.33
C PHE A 120 11.54 -6.30 -12.62
N GLN A 121 11.26 -5.21 -13.33
CA GLN A 121 10.47 -5.22 -14.55
C GLN A 121 11.27 -5.58 -15.80
N ASP A 122 12.60 -5.49 -15.76
CA ASP A 122 13.50 -5.87 -16.86
C ASP A 122 14.04 -7.29 -16.66
N THR A 123 13.53 -8.25 -17.41
CA THR A 123 13.91 -9.67 -17.30
C THR A 123 15.37 -9.95 -17.72
N ALA A 124 16.02 -9.03 -18.43
CA ALA A 124 17.44 -9.13 -18.78
C ALA A 124 18.37 -8.79 -17.60
N LYS A 125 17.83 -8.17 -16.52
CA LYS A 125 18.62 -7.78 -15.35
C LYS A 125 18.49 -8.82 -14.24
N PRO A 126 19.56 -9.07 -13.44
CA PRO A 126 19.45 -9.86 -12.22
C PRO A 126 18.47 -9.22 -11.24
N CYS A 127 17.68 -10.03 -10.52
CA CYS A 127 16.77 -9.54 -9.49
C CYS A 127 16.41 -10.66 -8.50
N ASN A 128 16.82 -10.52 -7.25
CA ASN A 128 16.51 -11.48 -6.18
C ASN A 128 15.00 -11.68 -5.96
N LYS A 129 14.18 -10.68 -6.28
CA LYS A 129 12.72 -10.77 -6.16
C LYS A 129 12.11 -11.70 -7.23
N ARG A 130 12.70 -11.77 -8.42
CA ARG A 130 12.27 -12.70 -9.48
C ARG A 130 12.99 -14.05 -9.38
N ASN A 131 14.29 -13.99 -9.15
CA ASN A 131 15.15 -15.15 -9.16
C ASN A 131 16.09 -15.07 -7.93
N PRO A 132 15.71 -15.70 -6.81
CA PRO A 132 16.50 -15.65 -5.57
C PRO A 132 17.95 -16.04 -5.80
N GLY A 133 18.88 -15.27 -5.21
CA GLY A 133 20.31 -15.48 -5.34
C GLY A 133 20.97 -14.82 -6.56
N SER A 134 20.19 -14.19 -7.46
CA SER A 134 20.76 -13.52 -8.65
C SER A 134 21.34 -12.12 -8.37
N GLY A 135 21.11 -11.56 -7.19
CA GLY A 135 21.61 -10.24 -6.78
C GLY A 135 20.57 -9.11 -6.92
N CYS A 136 20.96 -7.92 -6.45
CA CYS A 136 20.17 -6.69 -6.53
C CYS A 136 21.02 -5.54 -7.10
N PRO A 137 21.16 -5.42 -8.42
CA PRO A 137 21.98 -4.38 -9.04
C PRO A 137 21.41 -2.96 -8.84
N ALA A 138 20.17 -2.82 -8.42
CA ALA A 138 19.58 -1.53 -8.05
C ALA A 138 20.36 -0.81 -6.94
N ARG A 139 21.05 -1.53 -6.05
CA ARG A 139 21.82 -0.95 -4.94
C ARG A 139 22.96 -0.04 -5.43
N GLU A 140 23.61 -0.43 -6.50
CA GLU A 140 24.74 0.31 -7.10
C GLU A 140 24.31 1.10 -8.35
N GLY A 141 23.15 0.78 -8.91
CA GLY A 141 22.63 1.37 -10.14
C GLY A 141 21.57 2.45 -9.88
N GLU A 142 20.46 2.34 -10.61
CA GLU A 142 19.30 3.24 -10.56
C GLU A 142 18.45 2.98 -9.32
N HIS A 143 18.58 3.81 -8.30
CA HIS A 143 17.83 3.67 -7.04
C HIS A 143 17.17 4.95 -6.53
N HIS A 144 17.13 5.98 -7.37
CA HIS A 144 16.54 7.29 -7.04
C HIS A 144 15.15 7.17 -6.36
N ASN A 145 14.27 6.30 -6.87
CA ASN A 145 12.92 6.12 -6.38
C ASN A 145 12.73 4.95 -5.41
N LEU A 146 13.83 4.32 -4.94
CA LEU A 146 13.76 3.12 -4.13
C LEU A 146 13.75 3.41 -2.62
N ALA A 147 13.72 2.35 -1.81
CA ALA A 147 13.51 2.43 -0.37
C ALA A 147 14.67 3.12 0.36
N ILE A 148 14.31 3.83 1.45
CA ILE A 148 15.22 4.41 2.45
C ILE A 148 14.98 3.84 3.84
N LEU A 149 13.91 3.05 4.03
CA LEU A 149 13.54 2.43 5.30
C LEU A 149 13.31 0.93 5.10
N GLY A 150 13.77 0.12 6.04
CA GLY A 150 13.47 -1.31 6.14
C GLY A 150 13.88 -2.15 4.91
N HIS A 151 14.79 -1.68 4.08
CA HIS A 151 15.34 -2.47 2.99
C HIS A 151 16.42 -3.44 3.48
N SER A 152 16.91 -4.31 2.62
CA SER A 152 17.96 -5.26 2.95
C SER A 152 19.05 -5.30 1.85
N PRO A 153 20.18 -5.97 2.10
CA PRO A 153 21.14 -6.26 1.05
C PRO A 153 20.54 -7.01 -0.14
N ALA A 154 19.47 -7.79 0.09
CA ALA A 154 18.82 -8.57 -0.96
C ALA A 154 17.87 -7.75 -1.84
N CYS A 155 17.26 -6.65 -1.33
CA CYS A 155 16.31 -5.85 -2.11
C CYS A 155 16.09 -4.46 -1.52
N VAL A 156 16.07 -3.45 -2.38
CA VAL A 156 15.83 -2.04 -2.04
C VAL A 156 14.55 -1.48 -2.70
N ALA A 157 13.66 -2.34 -3.18
CA ALA A 157 12.42 -1.93 -3.85
C ALA A 157 11.42 -1.27 -2.89
N THR A 158 10.46 -0.52 -3.43
CA THR A 158 9.36 0.09 -2.68
C THR A 158 8.02 -0.55 -3.02
N HIS A 159 7.08 -0.50 -2.06
CA HIS A 159 5.68 -0.84 -2.28
C HIS A 159 4.98 0.34 -2.98
N PRO A 160 4.19 0.10 -4.05
CA PRO A 160 3.67 1.20 -4.88
C PRO A 160 2.26 1.67 -4.53
N SER A 161 1.53 1.01 -3.62
CA SER A 161 0.12 1.30 -3.36
C SER A 161 -0.09 2.50 -2.44
N ASP A 162 -0.68 3.57 -2.98
CA ASP A 162 -1.16 4.72 -2.20
C ASP A 162 -2.31 4.30 -1.24
N MET A 163 -3.23 3.45 -1.70
CA MET A 163 -4.33 2.93 -0.90
C MET A 163 -3.84 2.17 0.34
N ALA A 164 -2.84 1.31 0.19
CA ALA A 164 -2.29 0.54 1.30
C ALA A 164 -1.66 1.44 2.37
N VAL A 165 -1.10 2.59 1.99
CA VAL A 165 -0.59 3.60 2.94
C VAL A 165 -1.72 4.20 3.77
N ALA A 166 -2.84 4.57 3.13
CA ALA A 166 -4.02 5.06 3.86
C ALA A 166 -4.60 3.99 4.79
N LEU A 167 -4.72 2.76 4.32
CA LEU A 167 -5.21 1.64 5.13
C LEU A 167 -4.32 1.35 6.34
N ALA A 168 -3.00 1.48 6.20
CA ALA A 168 -2.06 1.33 7.33
C ALA A 168 -2.28 2.42 8.38
N ALA A 169 -2.46 3.68 7.99
CA ALA A 169 -2.80 4.76 8.92
C ALA A 169 -4.17 4.56 9.59
N LEU A 170 -5.09 3.90 8.90
CA LEU A 170 -6.44 3.62 9.40
C LEU A 170 -6.55 2.36 10.27
N ASN A 171 -5.45 1.65 10.56
CA ASN A 171 -5.44 0.37 11.28
C ASN A 171 -6.37 -0.68 10.63
N ALA A 172 -6.42 -0.73 9.33
CA ALA A 172 -7.26 -1.67 8.61
C ALA A 172 -6.84 -3.12 8.85
N SER A 173 -7.80 -4.02 8.71
CA SER A 173 -7.58 -5.47 8.74
C SER A 173 -8.00 -6.10 7.42
N ILE A 174 -7.35 -7.18 7.05
CA ILE A 174 -7.55 -7.90 5.79
C ILE A 174 -8.22 -9.23 6.08
N ARG A 175 -9.40 -9.46 5.52
CA ARG A 175 -10.12 -10.73 5.59
C ARG A 175 -9.64 -11.63 4.47
N ILE A 176 -9.27 -12.84 4.83
CA ILE A 176 -8.66 -13.83 3.93
C ILE A 176 -9.44 -15.12 4.03
N ARG A 177 -9.76 -15.72 2.87
CA ARG A 177 -10.25 -17.08 2.76
C ARG A 177 -9.12 -17.98 2.26
N GLY A 178 -8.69 -18.89 3.08
CA GLY A 178 -7.70 -19.92 2.74
C GLY A 178 -8.28 -21.33 2.82
N ARG A 179 -7.49 -22.34 2.50
CA ARG A 179 -7.91 -23.76 2.61
C ARG A 179 -8.24 -24.18 4.05
N ALA A 180 -7.59 -23.56 5.03
CA ALA A 180 -7.85 -23.79 6.45
C ALA A 180 -9.10 -23.05 6.99
N GLY A 181 -9.77 -22.25 6.17
CA GLY A 181 -10.92 -21.43 6.55
C GLY A 181 -10.66 -19.95 6.41
N GLU A 182 -11.48 -19.14 7.10
CA GLU A 182 -11.34 -17.68 7.11
C GLU A 182 -10.46 -17.22 8.26
N ARG A 183 -9.68 -16.17 7.99
CA ARG A 183 -8.91 -15.44 8.99
C ARG A 183 -8.84 -13.97 8.67
N THR A 184 -8.55 -13.18 9.69
CA THR A 184 -8.32 -11.73 9.56
C THR A 184 -6.95 -11.41 10.11
N ILE A 185 -6.19 -10.60 9.39
CA ILE A 185 -4.88 -10.11 9.82
C ILE A 185 -4.84 -8.58 9.74
N PRO A 186 -4.08 -7.89 10.61
CA PRO A 186 -3.79 -6.46 10.43
C PRO A 186 -3.12 -6.20 9.07
N ILE A 187 -3.39 -5.06 8.45
CA ILE A 187 -2.73 -4.69 7.17
C ILE A 187 -1.21 -4.62 7.30
N GLU A 188 -0.70 -4.28 8.46
CA GLU A 188 0.74 -4.22 8.73
C GLU A 188 1.42 -5.59 8.61
N ASP A 189 0.66 -6.66 8.84
CA ASP A 189 1.12 -8.03 8.74
C ASP A 189 0.92 -8.63 7.34
N LEU A 190 0.19 -7.95 6.46
CA LEU A 190 -0.01 -8.42 5.09
C LEU A 190 1.28 -8.38 4.27
N HIS A 191 1.96 -7.23 4.26
CA HIS A 191 3.17 -7.02 3.48
C HIS A 191 4.42 -7.27 4.31
N ARG A 192 5.45 -7.83 3.68
CA ARG A 192 6.72 -8.18 4.32
C ARG A 192 7.81 -7.17 3.99
N LEU A 193 8.73 -6.96 4.93
CA LEU A 193 10.05 -6.43 4.62
C LEU A 193 10.86 -7.50 3.87
N PRO A 194 11.81 -7.11 2.99
CA PRO A 194 12.46 -8.06 2.10
C PRO A 194 13.32 -9.09 2.82
N GLY A 195 14.00 -8.72 3.92
CA GLY A 195 14.93 -9.61 4.61
C GLY A 195 15.81 -10.37 3.61
N ASP A 196 15.88 -11.70 3.78
CA ASP A 196 16.62 -12.60 2.88
C ASP A 196 15.70 -13.27 1.83
N GLU A 197 14.37 -13.02 1.91
CA GLU A 197 13.36 -13.61 1.04
C GLU A 197 12.56 -12.54 0.25
N PRO A 198 13.20 -11.68 -0.57
CA PRO A 198 12.53 -10.59 -1.26
C PRO A 198 11.50 -11.04 -2.31
N GLN A 199 11.51 -12.30 -2.74
CA GLN A 199 10.51 -12.89 -3.65
C GLN A 199 9.12 -13.00 -3.00
N ARG A 200 9.04 -13.01 -1.67
CA ARG A 200 7.79 -13.08 -0.90
C ARG A 200 7.35 -11.68 -0.48
N ASP A 201 6.42 -11.09 -1.23
CA ASP A 201 5.91 -9.74 -0.96
C ASP A 201 4.95 -9.70 0.23
N THR A 202 4.25 -10.81 0.51
CA THR A 202 3.19 -10.88 1.52
C THR A 202 3.34 -12.11 2.41
N THR A 203 2.55 -12.14 3.49
CA THR A 203 2.40 -13.28 4.40
C THR A 203 1.32 -14.27 3.95
N LEU A 204 0.65 -13.99 2.84
CA LEU A 204 -0.35 -14.90 2.28
C LEU A 204 0.28 -16.24 1.93
N GLU A 205 -0.47 -17.30 2.20
CA GLU A 205 -0.14 -18.64 1.76
C GLU A 205 -0.61 -18.88 0.33
N ASP A 206 -0.08 -19.93 -0.30
CA ASP A 206 -0.48 -20.31 -1.65
C ASP A 206 -1.97 -20.67 -1.70
N GLY A 207 -2.71 -19.98 -2.56
CA GLY A 207 -4.16 -20.13 -2.68
C GLY A 207 -4.99 -19.23 -1.76
N ASP A 208 -4.40 -18.44 -0.89
CA ASP A 208 -5.14 -17.46 -0.11
C ASP A 208 -5.82 -16.41 -0.99
N LEU A 209 -7.10 -16.17 -0.73
CA LEU A 209 -7.92 -15.18 -1.40
C LEU A 209 -8.31 -14.06 -0.43
N ILE A 210 -7.92 -12.81 -0.75
CA ILE A 210 -8.45 -11.64 -0.03
C ILE A 210 -9.92 -11.48 -0.40
N THR A 211 -10.80 -11.42 0.60
CA THR A 211 -12.25 -11.28 0.41
C THR A 211 -12.76 -9.89 0.78
N ALA A 212 -12.16 -9.24 1.77
CA ALA A 212 -12.52 -7.88 2.18
C ALA A 212 -11.38 -7.17 2.92
N VAL A 213 -11.53 -5.84 3.04
CA VAL A 213 -10.77 -4.97 3.93
C VAL A 213 -11.74 -4.39 4.95
N GLU A 214 -11.43 -4.52 6.23
CA GLU A 214 -12.18 -3.90 7.33
C GLU A 214 -11.43 -2.67 7.81
N VAL A 215 -12.13 -1.54 7.88
CA VAL A 215 -11.55 -0.25 8.27
C VAL A 215 -12.33 0.27 9.48
N PRO A 216 -11.69 0.43 10.65
CA PRO A 216 -12.32 1.02 11.83
C PRO A 216 -12.85 2.43 11.56
N ALA A 217 -13.87 2.84 12.32
CA ALA A 217 -14.31 4.24 12.34
C ALA A 217 -13.12 5.16 12.68
N LEU A 218 -13.00 6.27 11.98
CA LEU A 218 -11.85 7.16 12.16
C LEU A 218 -12.12 8.27 13.20
N GLY A 219 -13.23 8.97 13.13
CA GLY A 219 -13.65 9.99 14.11
C GLY A 219 -12.73 11.22 14.25
N MET A 220 -11.74 11.41 13.39
CA MET A 220 -10.79 12.53 13.45
C MET A 220 -10.43 13.04 12.04
N PRO A 221 -10.01 14.32 11.89
CA PRO A 221 -9.53 14.86 10.63
C PRO A 221 -8.38 14.04 10.05
N SER A 222 -8.40 13.85 8.74
CA SER A 222 -7.39 13.06 8.06
C SER A 222 -7.05 13.59 6.67
N ARG A 223 -5.83 13.31 6.23
CA ARG A 223 -5.31 13.80 4.94
C ARG A 223 -4.35 12.80 4.31
N TYR A 224 -4.44 12.66 2.98
CA TYR A 224 -3.41 12.01 2.17
C TYR A 224 -2.66 13.03 1.31
N ARG A 225 -1.34 12.97 1.31
CA ARG A 225 -0.49 13.78 0.45
C ARG A 225 0.54 12.92 -0.27
N LYS A 226 0.85 13.29 -1.52
CA LYS A 226 1.79 12.57 -2.36
C LYS A 226 2.68 13.54 -3.12
N VAL A 227 3.97 13.38 -2.95
CA VAL A 227 4.98 14.05 -3.78
C VAL A 227 5.36 13.12 -4.92
N ARG A 228 5.36 13.63 -6.14
CA ARG A 228 5.60 12.90 -7.38
C ARG A 228 6.26 13.80 -8.42
N GLU A 229 6.94 13.21 -9.40
CA GLU A 229 7.70 13.95 -10.42
C GLU A 229 6.83 14.67 -11.46
N ARG A 230 5.56 14.31 -11.58
CA ARG A 230 4.61 14.93 -12.53
C ARG A 230 3.20 14.99 -11.95
N ALA A 231 2.37 15.85 -12.52
CA ALA A 231 1.03 16.16 -12.00
C ALA A 231 0.06 14.98 -11.92
N SER A 232 0.22 13.94 -12.75
CA SER A 232 -0.66 12.76 -12.76
C SER A 232 0.07 11.51 -13.23
N PHE A 233 -0.52 10.35 -12.97
CA PHE A 233 -0.03 9.06 -13.44
C PHE A 233 1.47 8.84 -13.13
N ALA A 234 1.83 9.05 -11.85
CA ALA A 234 3.17 8.79 -11.32
C ALA A 234 3.07 8.16 -9.94
N PHE A 235 3.99 7.25 -9.64
CA PHE A 235 4.15 6.69 -8.31
C PHE A 235 4.73 7.74 -7.36
N ALA A 236 4.56 7.55 -6.05
CA ALA A 236 5.08 8.45 -5.06
C ALA A 236 6.62 8.40 -5.01
N LEU A 237 7.25 9.58 -4.98
CA LEU A 237 8.59 9.71 -4.40
C LEU A 237 8.49 9.47 -2.90
N VAL A 238 7.60 10.20 -2.25
CA VAL A 238 7.17 10.02 -0.86
C VAL A 238 5.69 10.37 -0.78
N SER A 239 4.94 9.63 0.02
CA SER A 239 3.57 9.97 0.36
C SER A 239 3.31 9.78 1.85
N ILE A 240 2.24 10.40 2.34
CA ILE A 240 1.80 10.28 3.73
C ILE A 240 0.29 10.17 3.79
N ALA A 241 -0.18 9.25 4.63
CA ALA A 241 -1.51 9.25 5.19
C ALA A 241 -1.41 9.67 6.66
N ALA A 242 -2.13 10.71 7.04
CA ALA A 242 -2.15 11.24 8.38
C ALA A 242 -3.58 11.41 8.89
N ALA A 243 -3.79 11.11 10.16
CA ALA A 243 -4.98 11.48 10.91
C ALA A 243 -4.52 12.08 12.26
N LEU A 244 -5.18 13.15 12.71
CA LEU A 244 -4.75 13.91 13.88
C LEU A 244 -5.96 14.41 14.68
N ASP A 245 -5.98 14.13 15.97
CA ASP A 245 -6.92 14.69 16.95
C ASP A 245 -6.17 15.60 17.90
N VAL A 246 -6.50 16.90 17.88
CA VAL A 246 -5.93 17.92 18.79
C VAL A 246 -7.03 18.44 19.70
N ARG A 247 -6.79 18.43 21.00
CA ARG A 247 -7.68 18.98 22.01
C ARG A 247 -6.88 19.87 22.96
N ASP A 248 -7.36 21.06 23.22
CA ASP A 248 -6.72 22.04 24.11
C ASP A 248 -5.23 22.29 23.75
N GLY A 249 -4.91 22.27 22.45
CA GLY A 249 -3.55 22.47 21.94
C GLY A 249 -2.63 21.26 22.08
N LEU A 250 -3.11 20.13 22.60
CA LEU A 250 -2.35 18.88 22.75
C LEU A 250 -2.80 17.82 21.75
N VAL A 251 -1.86 17.03 21.26
CA VAL A 251 -2.12 15.88 20.41
C VAL A 251 -2.71 14.75 21.26
N HIS A 252 -4.01 14.48 21.08
CA HIS A 252 -4.72 13.43 21.78
C HIS A 252 -4.57 12.07 21.08
N ASP A 253 -4.72 12.01 19.76
CA ASP A 253 -4.42 10.82 18.95
C ASP A 253 -3.81 11.25 17.60
N VAL A 254 -2.94 10.41 17.08
CA VAL A 254 -2.28 10.62 15.81
C VAL A 254 -2.01 9.28 15.14
N ARG A 255 -2.19 9.21 13.82
CA ARG A 255 -1.89 8.05 13.00
C ARG A 255 -1.17 8.50 11.75
N LEU A 256 0.00 7.90 11.50
CA LEU A 256 0.87 8.27 10.40
C LEU A 256 1.37 7.04 9.65
N ALA A 257 1.23 7.04 8.33
CA ALA A 257 1.88 6.04 7.49
C ALA A 257 2.52 6.68 6.27
N LEU A 258 3.69 6.21 5.90
CA LEU A 258 4.49 6.69 4.77
C LEU A 258 4.45 5.70 3.61
N GLY A 259 4.45 6.22 2.39
CA GLY A 259 4.56 5.45 1.15
C GLY A 259 5.75 5.91 0.30
N GLY A 260 6.19 5.03 -0.60
CA GLY A 260 7.36 5.29 -1.47
C GLY A 260 8.71 5.23 -0.75
N VAL A 261 8.75 4.87 0.53
CA VAL A 261 9.96 4.87 1.36
C VAL A 261 10.43 3.48 1.78
N ALA A 262 9.56 2.46 1.71
CA ALA A 262 9.84 1.10 2.19
C ALA A 262 9.22 0.03 1.29
N HIS A 263 9.57 -1.22 1.56
CA HIS A 263 9.06 -2.42 0.85
C HIS A 263 7.59 -2.74 1.17
N LYS A 264 7.04 -2.11 2.21
CA LYS A 264 5.65 -2.15 2.63
C LYS A 264 5.17 -0.74 3.00
N PRO A 265 3.86 -0.47 3.11
CA PRO A 265 3.39 0.74 3.77
C PRO A 265 4.06 0.88 5.13
N TRP A 266 4.67 2.02 5.40
CA TRP A 266 5.47 2.22 6.59
C TRP A 266 4.69 2.97 7.66
N ARG A 267 4.24 2.28 8.71
CA ARG A 267 3.60 2.92 9.85
C ARG A 267 4.67 3.65 10.68
N ALA A 268 4.45 4.95 10.92
CA ALA A 268 5.42 5.81 11.61
C ALA A 268 5.22 5.79 13.13
N TRP A 269 5.41 4.62 13.75
CA TRP A 269 5.14 4.38 15.16
C TRP A 269 5.95 5.27 16.10
N ARG A 270 7.23 5.54 15.79
CA ARG A 270 8.09 6.41 16.61
C ARG A 270 7.60 7.85 16.59
N ALA A 271 7.17 8.34 15.42
CA ALA A 271 6.59 9.68 15.30
C ALA A 271 5.28 9.78 16.08
N GLU A 272 4.41 8.78 15.98
CA GLU A 272 3.15 8.75 16.70
C GLU A 272 3.36 8.72 18.23
N GLU A 273 4.32 7.94 18.72
CA GLU A 273 4.67 7.87 20.14
C GLU A 273 5.21 9.20 20.65
N ALA A 274 6.08 9.86 19.87
CA ALA A 274 6.64 11.16 20.22
C ALA A 274 5.61 12.30 20.26
N LEU A 275 4.49 12.14 19.52
CA LEU A 275 3.47 13.18 19.41
C LEU A 275 2.35 13.05 20.43
N ARG A 276 1.99 11.84 20.88
CA ARG A 276 0.88 11.68 21.82
C ARG A 276 1.14 12.42 23.14
N GLY A 277 0.23 13.34 23.49
CA GLY A 277 0.34 14.21 24.67
C GLY A 277 1.28 15.40 24.49
N ALA A 278 1.95 15.55 23.36
CA ALA A 278 2.77 16.72 23.08
C ALA A 278 1.91 17.91 22.62
N GLU A 279 2.44 19.13 22.72
CA GLU A 279 1.83 20.31 22.11
C GLU A 279 1.81 20.17 20.57
N ALA A 280 0.69 20.58 19.96
CA ALA A 280 0.50 20.53 18.51
C ALA A 280 1.22 21.71 17.82
N THR A 281 2.56 21.73 17.88
CA THR A 281 3.42 22.78 17.32
C THR A 281 4.30 22.23 16.20
N GLU A 282 4.77 23.11 15.33
CA GLU A 282 5.65 22.72 14.23
C GLU A 282 6.95 22.11 14.74
N GLU A 283 7.50 22.62 15.85
CA GLU A 283 8.71 22.06 16.47
C GLU A 283 8.49 20.64 17.00
N ALA A 284 7.30 20.32 17.56
CA ALA A 284 6.96 18.98 17.98
C ALA A 284 6.83 18.05 16.78
N PHE A 285 6.20 18.51 15.70
CA PHE A 285 6.07 17.74 14.46
C PHE A 285 7.43 17.46 13.82
N GLN A 286 8.37 18.44 13.84
CA GLN A 286 9.74 18.26 13.36
C GLN A 286 10.48 17.19 14.16
N ARG A 287 10.46 17.28 15.50
CA ARG A 287 11.12 16.28 16.37
C ARG A 287 10.55 14.87 16.15
N ALA A 288 9.24 14.75 15.99
CA ALA A 288 8.59 13.46 15.72
C ALA A 288 9.00 12.88 14.37
N ALA A 289 9.04 13.72 13.33
CA ALA A 289 9.49 13.30 12.01
C ALA A 289 10.97 12.88 12.02
N GLU A 290 11.83 13.58 12.75
CA GLU A 290 13.24 13.24 12.92
C GLU A 290 13.41 11.90 13.65
N ALA A 291 12.66 11.67 14.74
CA ALA A 291 12.68 10.40 15.48
C ALA A 291 12.28 9.20 14.60
N GLU A 292 11.29 9.37 13.70
CA GLU A 292 10.91 8.31 12.78
C GLU A 292 11.99 8.04 11.73
N LEU A 293 12.58 9.10 11.18
CA LEU A 293 13.53 9.02 10.08
C LEU A 293 14.97 8.75 10.51
N GLU A 294 15.24 8.65 11.82
CA GLU A 294 16.55 8.23 12.35
C GLU A 294 16.98 6.86 11.82
N ALA A 295 16.01 5.96 11.59
CA ALA A 295 16.25 4.63 11.04
C ALA A 295 16.43 4.60 9.51
N ALA A 296 16.45 5.76 8.85
CA ALA A 296 16.60 5.79 7.40
C ALA A 296 18.04 5.46 6.98
N GLU A 297 18.15 4.57 6.02
CA GLU A 297 19.41 4.15 5.38
C GLU A 297 19.38 4.47 3.89
N PRO A 298 19.55 5.75 3.49
CA PRO A 298 19.52 6.12 2.09
C PRO A 298 20.72 5.56 1.33
N LEU A 299 20.51 5.24 0.07
CA LEU A 299 21.55 4.95 -0.89
C LEU A 299 22.10 6.25 -1.51
N ARG A 300 23.12 6.15 -2.37
CA ARG A 300 23.81 7.30 -2.98
C ARG A 300 22.88 8.37 -3.55
N ASP A 301 21.81 7.98 -4.27
CA ASP A 301 21.01 8.91 -5.07
C ASP A 301 19.58 9.13 -4.52
N ASN A 302 19.19 8.50 -3.40
CA ASN A 302 17.85 8.67 -2.82
C ASN A 302 17.83 9.36 -1.44
N GLY A 303 18.96 9.95 -1.01
CA GLY A 303 19.06 10.68 0.25
C GLY A 303 18.11 11.86 0.38
N TYR A 304 17.71 12.47 -0.74
CA TYR A 304 16.73 13.56 -0.79
C TYR A 304 15.36 13.17 -0.21
N LYS A 305 15.02 11.88 -0.17
CA LYS A 305 13.75 11.40 0.39
C LYS A 305 13.64 11.62 1.90
N VAL A 306 14.76 11.66 2.62
CA VAL A 306 14.75 11.90 4.07
C VAL A 306 14.22 13.30 4.40
N PRO A 307 14.82 14.41 3.94
CA PRO A 307 14.26 15.74 4.17
C PRO A 307 12.88 15.92 3.52
N LEU A 308 12.61 15.26 2.39
CA LEU A 308 11.29 15.31 1.75
C LEU A 308 10.20 14.68 2.63
N ALA A 309 10.46 13.49 3.20
CA ALA A 309 9.54 12.81 4.11
C ALA A 309 9.31 13.63 5.39
N ARG A 310 10.39 14.15 6.00
CA ARG A 310 10.30 15.03 7.17
C ARG A 310 9.39 16.23 6.90
N ASN A 311 9.65 16.98 5.84
CA ASN A 311 8.88 18.16 5.51
C ASN A 311 7.42 17.84 5.18
N LEU A 312 7.17 16.67 4.56
CA LEU A 312 5.82 16.21 4.25
C LEU A 312 5.03 15.85 5.52
N ILE A 313 5.67 15.21 6.51
CA ILE A 313 5.08 14.93 7.83
C ILE A 313 4.70 16.25 8.51
N VAL A 314 5.66 17.16 8.68
CA VAL A 314 5.48 18.44 9.37
C VAL A 314 4.35 19.23 8.74
N ARG A 315 4.40 19.45 7.42
CA ARG A 315 3.39 20.21 6.70
C ARG A 315 1.99 19.60 6.80
N THR A 316 1.88 18.27 6.72
CA THR A 316 0.58 17.60 6.79
C THR A 316 -0.02 17.70 8.18
N LEU A 317 0.78 17.55 9.23
CA LEU A 317 0.34 17.69 10.62
C LEU A 317 -0.02 19.13 10.96
N ALA A 318 0.78 20.11 10.55
CA ALA A 318 0.49 21.54 10.75
C ALA A 318 -0.84 21.94 10.11
N GLU A 319 -1.13 21.45 8.90
CA GLU A 319 -2.41 21.69 8.23
C GLU A 319 -3.59 21.03 8.99
N LEU A 320 -3.44 19.79 9.46
CA LEU A 320 -4.47 19.09 10.24
C LEU A 320 -4.70 19.75 11.60
N ALA A 321 -3.66 20.29 12.23
CA ALA A 321 -3.75 21.03 13.48
C ALA A 321 -4.33 22.45 13.32
N GLY A 322 -4.48 22.95 12.09
CA GLY A 322 -4.90 24.33 11.81
C GLY A 322 -3.82 25.38 12.12
N THR A 323 -2.56 25.00 12.27
CA THR A 323 -1.42 25.87 12.57
C THR A 323 -0.59 26.18 11.33
N GLY A 324 -0.87 25.53 10.19
CA GLY A 324 -0.17 25.76 8.92
C GLY A 324 -0.63 27.05 8.23
N GLU A 325 0.31 27.82 7.67
CA GLU A 325 -0.02 28.89 6.73
C GLU A 325 -0.77 28.31 5.52
N SER A 326 -1.89 28.94 5.15
CA SER A 326 -2.76 28.58 4.03
C SER A 326 -2.10 28.85 2.66
#